data_248b92a8c2d6032a8f60c072c6c05103
#
_entry.id   248b92a8c2d6032a8f60c072c6c05103
#
_cell.length_a   1.000
_cell.length_b   1.000
_cell.length_c   1.000
_cell.angle_alpha   90.00
_cell.angle_beta   90.00
_cell.angle_gamma   90.00
#
_symmetry.space_group_name_H-M   'P 1'
#
loop_
_entity.id
_entity.type
_entity.pdbx_description
1 polymer ?
#
loop_
_entity_poly.entity_id
_entity_poly.type
_entity_poly.pdbx_seq_one_letter_code
_entity_poly.pdbx_strand_id
1 'polypeptide(L)'
;MNDIQDNLDQFVFKAASQDTQMKCRITRDRKGMDRGLYPTYFLHLEREDGKKVFLLAGRKRKKSATSNYIISTDATDLSRGGEAFVAKLRSNVLGTQFTLYDDGHKLNNRQELAGIVYVRKHFYFV
;
A
#
# COMPACT_ATOMS: atom_id res chain seq x y z
N MET A 1 13.76 -5.49 18.18
CA MET A 1 12.90 -5.88 17.07
C MET A 1 11.42 -5.72 17.31
N ASN A 2 11.04 -5.56 18.53
CA ASN A 2 9.73 -5.00 18.83
C ASN A 2 9.62 -3.55 18.32
N ASP A 3 10.74 -2.95 17.97
CA ASP A 3 10.82 -1.55 17.54
C ASP A 3 10.02 -1.25 16.27
N ILE A 4 9.93 -2.21 15.34
CA ILE A 4 9.16 -2.03 14.08
C ILE A 4 7.67 -1.95 14.40
N GLN A 5 7.17 -2.85 15.26
CA GLN A 5 5.74 -2.87 15.60
C GLN A 5 5.34 -1.69 16.47
N ASP A 6 6.22 -1.27 17.39
CA ASP A 6 5.94 -0.15 18.28
C ASP A 6 5.96 1.20 17.55
N ASN A 7 6.74 1.32 16.45
CA ASN A 7 6.91 2.54 15.67
C ASN A 7 6.63 2.29 14.17
N LEU A 8 5.57 1.57 13.86
CA LEU A 8 5.27 1.13 12.51
C LEU A 8 5.10 2.30 11.55
N ASP A 9 4.43 3.38 11.97
CA ASP A 9 4.25 4.57 11.15
C ASP A 9 5.57 5.21 10.75
N GLN A 10 6.49 5.30 11.68
CA GLN A 10 7.83 5.84 11.41
C GLN A 10 8.62 4.91 10.49
N PHE A 11 8.50 3.61 10.72
CA PHE A 11 9.23 2.62 9.93
C PHE A 11 8.82 2.64 8.46
N VAL A 12 7.52 2.69 8.16
CA VAL A 12 7.03 2.61 6.78
C VAL A 12 7.35 3.86 5.96
N PHE A 13 7.55 5.01 6.60
CA PHE A 13 7.94 6.25 5.92
C PHE A 13 9.44 6.47 5.88
N LYS A 14 10.21 5.71 6.62
CA LYS A 14 11.67 5.85 6.64
C LYS A 14 12.27 5.21 5.40
N ALA A 15 13.10 5.95 4.69
CA ALA A 15 13.84 5.41 3.56
C ALA A 15 14.80 4.31 4.04
N ALA A 16 14.82 3.19 3.33
CA ALA A 16 15.77 2.13 3.60
C ALA A 16 17.20 2.59 3.26
N SER A 17 18.17 2.18 4.06
CA SER A 17 19.56 2.48 3.75
C SER A 17 20.00 1.74 2.49
N GLN A 18 20.95 2.31 1.77
CA GLN A 18 21.40 1.81 0.47
C GLN A 18 21.93 0.36 0.54
N ASP A 19 22.50 -0.01 1.67
CA ASP A 19 23.10 -1.34 1.88
C ASP A 19 22.12 -2.36 2.46
N THR A 20 20.88 -1.98 2.68
CA THR A 20 19.87 -2.83 3.31
C THR A 20 18.94 -3.43 2.28
N GLN A 21 18.83 -4.74 2.26
CA GLN A 21 17.85 -5.46 1.46
C GLN A 21 16.69 -5.90 2.35
N MET A 22 15.49 -5.49 2.00
CA MET A 22 14.27 -5.89 2.70
C MET A 22 13.49 -6.84 1.83
N LYS A 23 13.22 -8.03 2.35
CA LYS A 23 12.39 -9.01 1.67
C LYS A 23 10.98 -8.91 2.20
N CYS A 24 10.04 -8.56 1.35
CA CYS A 24 8.65 -8.40 1.71
C CYS A 24 7.78 -9.34 0.89
N ARG A 25 6.62 -9.66 1.43
CA ARG A 25 5.61 -10.47 0.75
C ARG A 25 4.27 -9.77 0.81
N ILE A 26 3.61 -9.70 -0.35
CA ILE A 26 2.22 -9.25 -0.45
C ILE A 26 1.33 -10.48 -0.53
N THR A 27 0.34 -10.57 0.34
CA THR A 27 -0.70 -11.59 0.29
C THR A 27 -2.04 -10.93 0.04
N ARG A 28 -2.94 -11.66 -0.60
CA ARG A 28 -4.28 -11.18 -0.92
C ARG A 28 -5.31 -12.07 -0.23
N ASP A 29 -6.13 -11.47 0.61
CA ASP A 29 -7.19 -12.15 1.33
C ASP A 29 -8.54 -11.87 0.66
N ARG A 30 -9.17 -12.90 0.13
CA ARG A 30 -10.48 -12.86 -0.51
C ARG A 30 -11.59 -13.47 0.34
N LYS A 31 -11.31 -13.84 1.58
CA LYS A 31 -12.29 -14.41 2.49
C LYS A 31 -13.26 -13.34 2.98
N GLY A 32 -14.55 -13.68 3.07
CA GLY A 32 -15.59 -12.78 3.53
C GLY A 32 -16.49 -12.29 2.41
N MET A 33 -17.60 -11.65 2.77
CA MET A 33 -18.71 -11.34 1.87
C MET A 33 -18.33 -10.42 0.71
N ASP A 34 -17.48 -9.42 0.94
CA ASP A 34 -17.06 -8.45 -0.08
C ASP A 34 -15.66 -8.69 -0.63
N ARG A 35 -14.90 -9.59 -0.02
CA ARG A 35 -13.47 -9.74 -0.34
C ARG A 35 -13.20 -10.46 -1.66
N GLY A 36 -14.22 -11.07 -2.26
CA GLY A 36 -14.12 -11.59 -3.62
C GLY A 36 -13.91 -10.49 -4.64
N LEU A 37 -14.62 -9.36 -4.48
CA LEU A 37 -14.53 -8.17 -5.33
C LEU A 37 -13.54 -7.13 -4.78
N TYR A 38 -13.42 -7.05 -3.47
CA TYR A 38 -12.59 -6.06 -2.77
C TYR A 38 -11.66 -6.77 -1.78
N PRO A 39 -10.65 -7.49 -2.28
CA PRO A 39 -9.73 -8.21 -1.39
C PRO A 39 -8.93 -7.23 -0.54
N THR A 40 -8.52 -7.69 0.64
CA THR A 40 -7.55 -6.99 1.47
C THR A 40 -6.16 -7.51 1.14
N TYR A 41 -5.24 -6.58 0.90
CA TYR A 41 -3.84 -6.88 0.65
C TYR A 41 -3.04 -6.63 1.92
N PHE A 42 -2.12 -7.53 2.22
CA PHE A 42 -1.23 -7.41 3.37
C PHE A 42 0.22 -7.40 2.90
N LEU A 43 1.00 -6.47 3.42
CA LEU A 43 2.45 -6.43 3.22
C LEU A 43 3.12 -6.84 4.51
N HIS A 44 3.93 -7.89 4.43
CA HIS A 44 4.74 -8.37 5.55
C HIS A 44 6.21 -8.31 5.20
N LEU A 45 7.03 -7.96 6.19
CA LEU A 45 8.49 -8.13 6.11
C LEU A 45 8.81 -9.58 6.49
N GLU A 46 9.56 -10.27 5.64
CA GLU A 46 10.05 -11.61 5.92
C GLU A 46 11.43 -11.51 6.61
N ARG A 47 11.50 -12.04 7.81
CA ARG A 47 12.74 -12.06 8.58
C ARG A 47 13.52 -13.34 8.29
N GLU A 48 14.83 -13.30 8.55
CA GLU A 48 15.72 -14.44 8.36
C GLU A 48 15.33 -15.65 9.23
N ASP A 49 14.71 -15.42 10.39
CA ASP A 49 14.23 -16.47 11.28
C ASP A 49 12.91 -17.13 10.81
N GLY A 50 12.42 -16.73 9.65
CA GLY A 50 11.16 -17.23 9.11
C GLY A 50 9.92 -16.54 9.65
N LYS A 51 10.05 -15.63 10.59
CA LYS A 51 8.92 -14.85 11.12
C LYS A 51 8.55 -13.73 10.16
N LYS A 52 7.27 -13.41 10.12
CA LYS A 52 6.74 -12.31 9.32
C LYS A 52 6.31 -11.17 10.23
N VAL A 53 6.69 -9.95 9.86
CA VAL A 53 6.28 -8.74 10.56
C VAL A 53 5.30 -7.99 9.68
N PHE A 54 4.09 -7.75 10.19
CA PHE A 54 3.09 -6.96 9.48
C PHE A 54 3.57 -5.52 9.31
N LEU A 55 3.44 -4.97 8.11
CA LEU A 55 3.78 -3.58 7.81
C LEU A 55 2.57 -2.76 7.42
N LEU A 56 1.85 -3.18 6.38
CA LEU A 56 0.76 -2.41 5.80
C LEU A 56 -0.37 -3.31 5.35
N ALA A 57 -1.58 -2.77 5.38
CA ALA A 57 -2.73 -3.36 4.70
C ALA A 57 -3.31 -2.34 3.72
N GLY A 58 -3.88 -2.85 2.63
CA GLY A 58 -4.49 -2.01 1.63
C GLY A 58 -5.77 -2.63 1.09
N ARG A 59 -6.73 -1.77 0.74
CA ARG A 59 -7.98 -2.22 0.12
C ARG A 59 -8.53 -1.14 -0.80
N LYS A 60 -9.07 -1.59 -1.93
CA LYS A 60 -9.73 -0.71 -2.89
C LYS A 60 -11.02 -0.15 -2.30
N ARG A 61 -11.26 1.14 -2.49
CA ARG A 61 -12.52 1.78 -2.11
C ARG A 61 -13.65 1.33 -3.04
N LYS A 62 -14.80 1.05 -2.45
CA LYS A 62 -15.96 0.51 -3.19
C LYS A 62 -16.64 1.55 -4.09
N LYS A 63 -16.71 2.80 -3.63
CA LYS A 63 -17.41 3.87 -4.35
C LYS A 63 -16.41 4.87 -4.92
N SER A 64 -15.86 4.54 -6.07
CA SER A 64 -14.90 5.42 -6.73
C SER A 64 -14.94 5.20 -8.24
N ALA A 65 -14.97 6.29 -9.01
CA ALA A 65 -14.92 6.25 -10.47
C ALA A 65 -13.56 5.74 -10.98
N THR A 66 -12.50 5.96 -10.22
CA THR A 66 -11.15 5.45 -10.50
C THR A 66 -10.75 4.46 -9.41
N SER A 67 -9.73 3.67 -9.66
CA SER A 67 -9.22 2.75 -8.64
C SER A 67 -8.48 3.54 -7.57
N ASN A 68 -9.06 3.59 -6.37
CA ASN A 68 -8.47 4.21 -5.19
C ASN A 68 -8.29 3.16 -4.10
N TYR A 69 -7.08 3.08 -3.57
CA TYR A 69 -6.74 2.16 -2.48
C TYR A 69 -6.38 2.96 -1.24
N ILE A 70 -6.93 2.56 -0.10
CA ILE A 70 -6.53 3.08 1.21
C ILE A 70 -5.47 2.15 1.76
N ILE A 71 -4.39 2.74 2.26
CA ILE A 71 -3.27 2.02 2.86
C ILE A 71 -3.15 2.43 4.32
N SER A 72 -3.08 1.44 5.20
CA SER A 72 -3.13 1.62 6.64
C SER A 72 -2.08 0.75 7.33
N THR A 73 -1.64 1.19 8.49
CA THR A 73 -0.82 0.37 9.40
C THR A 73 -1.65 -0.51 10.33
N ASP A 74 -2.98 -0.46 10.20
CA ASP A 74 -3.91 -1.33 10.94
C ASP A 74 -4.86 -2.01 9.95
N ALA A 75 -4.76 -3.34 9.86
CA ALA A 75 -5.58 -4.14 8.95
C ALA A 75 -7.07 -4.11 9.30
N THR A 76 -7.42 -3.78 10.53
CA THR A 76 -8.82 -3.69 10.98
C THR A 76 -9.45 -2.33 10.71
N ASP A 77 -8.63 -1.31 10.40
CA ASP A 77 -9.09 0.07 10.16
C ASP A 77 -8.61 0.56 8.79
N LEU A 78 -9.31 0.14 7.74
CA LEU A 78 -9.05 0.52 6.36
C LEU A 78 -10.05 1.59 5.89
N SER A 79 -10.21 2.63 6.69
CA SER A 79 -11.07 3.75 6.38
C SER A 79 -10.26 5.03 6.19
N ARG A 80 -10.79 5.94 5.35
CA ARG A 80 -10.13 7.23 5.09
C ARG A 80 -10.03 8.12 6.32
N GLY A 81 -10.97 7.97 7.25
CA GLY A 81 -10.97 8.71 8.52
C GLY A 81 -10.27 7.99 9.66
N GLY A 82 -9.69 6.80 9.40
CA GLY A 82 -9.02 6.02 10.42
C GLY A 82 -7.71 6.65 10.87
N GLU A 83 -7.36 6.46 12.14
CA GLU A 83 -6.10 6.97 12.70
C GLU A 83 -4.87 6.29 12.09
N ALA A 84 -5.04 5.06 11.63
CA ALA A 84 -3.96 4.28 11.04
C ALA A 84 -3.80 4.50 9.54
N PHE A 85 -4.60 5.38 8.94
CA PHE A 85 -4.49 5.74 7.52
C PHE A 85 -3.16 6.45 7.26
N VAL A 86 -2.35 5.91 6.37
CA VAL A 86 -1.01 6.45 6.10
C VAL A 86 -0.82 6.88 4.66
N ALA A 87 -1.53 6.28 3.70
CA ALA A 87 -1.32 6.58 2.28
C ALA A 87 -2.55 6.23 1.45
N LYS A 88 -2.60 6.81 0.26
CA LYS A 88 -3.64 6.56 -0.73
C LYS A 88 -2.99 6.31 -2.08
N LEU A 89 -3.38 5.23 -2.72
CA LEU A 89 -2.99 4.93 -4.09
C LEU A 89 -4.17 5.23 -5.01
N ARG A 90 -3.95 6.08 -6.00
CA ARG A 90 -4.99 6.51 -6.94
C ARG A 90 -4.57 6.23 -8.37
N SER A 91 -5.48 5.65 -9.17
CA SER A 91 -5.24 5.44 -10.59
C SER A 91 -5.91 6.51 -11.44
N ASN A 92 -5.46 6.61 -12.70
CA ASN A 92 -6.25 7.24 -13.76
C ASN A 92 -7.44 6.34 -14.14
N VAL A 93 -8.33 6.82 -15.01
CA VAL A 93 -9.53 6.09 -15.42
C VAL A 93 -9.18 4.75 -16.09
N LEU A 94 -8.12 4.71 -16.88
CA LEU A 94 -7.71 3.51 -17.61
C LEU A 94 -6.98 2.48 -16.73
N GLY A 95 -6.56 2.84 -15.52
CA GLY A 95 -5.81 1.94 -14.66
C GLY A 95 -4.38 1.66 -15.14
N THR A 96 -3.80 2.59 -15.90
CA THR A 96 -2.43 2.46 -16.44
C THR A 96 -1.41 3.26 -15.67
N GLN A 97 -1.86 4.25 -14.91
CA GLN A 97 -1.00 5.12 -14.09
C GLN A 97 -1.57 5.20 -12.69
N PHE A 98 -0.69 5.05 -11.71
CA PHE A 98 -1.04 5.16 -10.30
C PHE A 98 -0.12 6.15 -9.64
N THR A 99 -0.67 6.93 -8.72
CA THR A 99 0.12 7.83 -7.86
C THR A 99 -0.13 7.47 -6.42
N LEU A 100 0.95 7.34 -5.66
CA LEU A 100 0.91 7.11 -4.23
C LEU A 100 1.03 8.45 -3.52
N TYR A 101 0.03 8.79 -2.70
CA TYR A 101 -0.01 10.02 -1.90
C TYR A 101 0.12 9.68 -0.43
N ASP A 102 0.72 10.56 0.36
CA ASP A 102 0.67 10.46 1.81
C ASP A 102 -0.73 10.82 2.34
N ASP A 103 -0.89 10.81 3.66
CA ASP A 103 -2.17 11.14 4.31
C ASP A 103 -2.45 12.65 4.36
N GLY A 104 -1.49 13.49 3.98
CA GLY A 104 -1.61 14.94 4.02
C GLY A 104 -1.51 15.55 5.41
N HIS A 105 -1.19 14.77 6.43
CA HIS A 105 -1.26 15.18 7.83
C HIS A 105 -0.25 16.26 8.20
N LYS A 106 0.96 16.18 7.66
CA LYS A 106 2.06 17.07 8.06
C LYS A 106 1.97 18.48 7.48
N LEU A 107 1.36 18.66 6.31
CA LEU A 107 1.40 19.93 5.57
C LEU A 107 0.02 20.39 5.10
N ASN A 108 -1.06 19.80 5.59
CA ASN A 108 -2.43 19.99 5.10
C ASN A 108 -2.59 19.74 3.59
N ASN A 109 -1.53 19.36 2.89
CA ASN A 109 -1.51 19.00 1.48
C ASN A 109 -0.91 17.62 1.32
N ARG A 110 -1.55 16.81 0.47
CA ARG A 110 -1.01 15.50 0.14
C ARG A 110 0.22 15.65 -0.74
N GLN A 111 1.27 14.94 -0.37
CA GLN A 111 2.48 14.85 -1.19
C GLN A 111 2.48 13.58 -2.00
N GLU A 112 2.92 13.67 -3.23
CA GLU A 112 3.16 12.51 -4.07
C GLU A 112 4.44 11.81 -3.62
N LEU A 113 4.30 10.55 -3.23
CA LEU A 113 5.43 9.73 -2.75
C LEU A 113 6.04 8.90 -3.88
N ALA A 114 5.21 8.44 -4.82
CA ALA A 114 5.66 7.59 -5.92
C ALA A 114 4.67 7.63 -7.08
N GLY A 115 5.17 7.37 -8.27
CA GLY A 115 4.38 7.18 -9.47
C GLY A 115 4.64 5.80 -10.06
N ILE A 116 3.59 5.13 -10.54
CA ILE A 116 3.67 3.83 -11.16
C ILE A 116 3.01 3.92 -12.53
N VAL A 117 3.73 3.56 -13.58
CA VAL A 117 3.23 3.59 -14.95
C VAL A 117 3.38 2.20 -15.56
N TYR A 118 2.28 1.66 -16.06
CA TYR A 118 2.29 0.42 -16.81
C TYR A 118 2.46 0.73 -18.29
N VAL A 119 3.56 0.25 -18.88
CA VAL A 119 3.86 0.43 -20.28
C VAL A 119 3.47 -0.85 -21.02
N ARG A 120 2.54 -0.72 -21.96
CA ARG A 120 2.14 -1.83 -22.80
C ARG A 120 3.16 -1.97 -23.92
N LYS A 121 3.86 -3.09 -23.97
CA LYS A 121 4.70 -3.40 -25.12
C LYS A 121 3.82 -3.85 -26.28
N HIS A 122 3.74 -3.03 -27.29
CA HIS A 122 3.15 -3.41 -28.57
C HIS A 122 4.27 -3.96 -29.45
N PHE A 123 4.15 -5.21 -29.83
CA PHE A 123 5.01 -5.75 -30.85
C PHE A 123 4.33 -5.51 -32.19
N TYR A 124 4.91 -4.65 -33.01
CA TYR A 124 4.49 -4.48 -34.38
C TYR A 124 5.37 -5.40 -35.24
N PHE A 125 4.73 -6.38 -35.85
CA PHE A 125 5.38 -7.15 -36.89
C PHE A 125 5.17 -6.41 -38.22
N VAL A 126 6.23 -5.90 -38.71
CA VAL A 126 6.21 -5.27 -40.04
C VAL A 126 6.56 -6.31 -41.10
#